data_22d8a24965b10d28428464d38c4637ce
#
_entry.id   22d8a24965b10d28428464d38c4637ce
#
_cell.length_a   1.000
_cell.length_b   1.000
_cell.length_c   1.000
_cell.angle_alpha   90.00
_cell.angle_beta   90.00
_cell.angle_gamma   90.00
#
_symmetry.space_group_name_H-M   'P 1'
#
loop_
_entity.id
_entity.type
_entity.pdbx_description
1 polymer ?
#
loop_
_entity_poly.entity_id
_entity_poly.type
_entity_poly.pdbx_seq_one_letter_code
_entity_poly.pdbx_strand_id
1 'polypeptide(L)'
;MVEEILSLGFESLELSHGIRSSQLEGVLQARERHKFSVSSVHNFLPMPVEVLTDSPDCYEFTSHRAKDRDRAMRLTLSSIDWAEKLGAPFVVVHTGRIRSLNLTAPLRKMVEQGKIYSREFIKRKLEAVQAREKVAEIYTARILEFLGEAVAHAGKRGVKLGIENREYYEAVPSEREFPDFLQRLDAAHTGYWHDFGHAQIKHNLGLIDHAQHLEKMAPRLIGCHIHDTRPPFRDHCPPFTGETPFDQLVPLLPQKCATVLEMSPRTEAADIVKAVSEWHQKFK
;
A
#
# COMPACT_ATOMS: atom_id res chain seq x y z
N MET A 1 2.33 -9.60 20.60
CA MET A 1 1.92 -8.81 19.42
C MET A 1 0.39 -8.78 19.26
N VAL A 2 -0.33 -9.87 18.90
CA VAL A 2 -1.81 -9.81 18.75
C VAL A 2 -2.49 -9.31 20.03
N GLU A 3 -2.22 -9.92 21.18
CA GLU A 3 -2.78 -9.52 22.48
C GLU A 3 -2.47 -8.06 22.84
N GLU A 4 -1.28 -7.59 22.49
CA GLU A 4 -0.85 -6.21 22.68
C GLU A 4 -1.70 -5.24 21.87
N ILE A 5 -1.92 -5.52 20.57
CA ILE A 5 -2.75 -4.69 19.71
C ILE A 5 -4.22 -4.70 20.20
N LEU A 6 -4.74 -5.86 20.58
CA LEU A 6 -6.08 -5.96 21.16
C LEU A 6 -6.22 -5.17 22.46
N SER A 7 -5.17 -5.12 23.29
CA SER A 7 -5.17 -4.32 24.52
C SER A 7 -5.21 -2.81 24.29
N LEU A 8 -4.88 -2.34 23.08
CA LEU A 8 -5.02 -0.95 22.65
C LEU A 8 -6.44 -0.62 22.15
N GLY A 9 -7.37 -1.60 22.18
CA GLY A 9 -8.78 -1.40 21.82
C GLY A 9 -9.12 -1.71 20.35
N PHE A 10 -8.21 -2.32 19.59
CA PHE A 10 -8.52 -2.76 18.23
C PHE A 10 -9.27 -4.10 18.24
N GLU A 11 -10.26 -4.22 17.37
CA GLU A 11 -11.07 -5.44 17.19
C GLU A 11 -10.80 -6.14 15.85
N SER A 12 -10.02 -5.50 14.98
CA SER A 12 -9.67 -6.00 13.66
C SER A 12 -8.21 -5.72 13.34
N LEU A 13 -7.55 -6.65 12.67
CA LEU A 13 -6.13 -6.57 12.35
C LEU A 13 -5.90 -6.77 10.87
N GLU A 14 -4.96 -6.02 10.29
CA GLU A 14 -4.31 -6.42 9.05
C GLU A 14 -3.12 -7.33 9.37
N LEU A 15 -2.97 -8.42 8.61
CA LEU A 15 -1.79 -9.26 8.72
C LEU A 15 -0.73 -8.81 7.72
N SER A 16 0.33 -8.23 8.24
CA SER A 16 1.43 -7.62 7.48
C SER A 16 2.30 -8.66 6.75
N HIS A 17 2.94 -8.21 5.70
CA HIS A 17 3.92 -8.95 4.89
C HIS A 17 5.16 -9.48 5.64
N GLY A 18 5.46 -8.97 6.85
CA GLY A 18 6.57 -9.43 7.69
C GLY A 18 6.27 -10.68 8.52
N ILE A 19 5.04 -11.20 8.49
CA ILE A 19 4.63 -12.34 9.31
C ILE A 19 5.17 -13.65 8.73
N ARG A 20 6.01 -14.34 9.50
CA ARG A 20 6.56 -15.66 9.15
C ARG A 20 5.55 -16.77 9.40
N SER A 21 5.72 -17.93 8.75
CA SER A 21 4.85 -19.11 8.94
C SER A 21 4.70 -19.51 10.40
N SER A 22 5.79 -19.48 11.20
CA SER A 22 5.76 -19.78 12.64
C SER A 22 4.94 -18.77 13.46
N GLN A 23 4.92 -17.50 13.06
CA GLN A 23 4.13 -16.46 13.71
C GLN A 23 2.65 -16.55 13.33
N LEU A 24 2.37 -16.98 12.09
CA LEU A 24 1.00 -17.17 11.62
C LEU A 24 0.26 -18.25 12.42
N GLU A 25 0.95 -19.32 12.82
CA GLU A 25 0.40 -20.30 13.75
C GLU A 25 0.00 -19.66 15.09
N GLY A 26 0.83 -18.77 15.62
CA GLY A 26 0.50 -17.99 16.82
C GLY A 26 -0.71 -17.07 16.66
N VAL A 27 -0.93 -16.50 15.46
CA VAL A 27 -2.14 -15.73 15.15
C VAL A 27 -3.39 -16.62 15.17
N LEU A 28 -3.31 -17.83 14.60
CA LEU A 28 -4.42 -18.80 14.64
C LEU A 28 -4.76 -19.22 16.07
N GLN A 29 -3.76 -19.53 16.90
CA GLN A 29 -3.96 -19.83 18.33
C GLN A 29 -4.54 -18.65 19.10
N ALA A 30 -4.14 -17.41 18.77
CA ALA A 30 -4.71 -16.22 19.39
C ALA A 30 -6.21 -16.06 19.05
N ARG A 31 -6.64 -16.42 17.84
CA ARG A 31 -8.07 -16.39 17.44
C ARG A 31 -8.94 -17.38 18.22
N GLU A 32 -8.37 -18.47 18.70
CA GLU A 32 -9.09 -19.43 19.55
C GLU A 32 -9.36 -18.84 20.95
N ARG A 33 -8.48 -17.96 21.43
CA ARG A 33 -8.54 -17.36 22.77
C ARG A 33 -9.19 -15.98 22.80
N HIS A 34 -9.08 -15.23 21.70
CA HIS A 34 -9.54 -13.84 21.60
C HIS A 34 -10.45 -13.69 20.40
N LYS A 35 -11.50 -12.89 20.56
CA LYS A 35 -12.42 -12.56 19.47
C LYS A 35 -11.88 -11.32 18.72
N PHE A 36 -11.39 -11.52 17.52
CA PHE A 36 -11.01 -10.44 16.60
C PHE A 36 -11.20 -10.87 15.14
N SER A 37 -11.35 -9.90 14.25
CA SER A 37 -11.42 -10.12 12.80
C SER A 37 -10.08 -9.83 12.13
N VAL A 38 -9.90 -10.36 10.91
CA VAL A 38 -8.81 -9.95 10.01
C VAL A 38 -9.40 -9.08 8.93
N SER A 39 -9.05 -7.80 8.89
CA SER A 39 -9.57 -6.81 7.93
C SER A 39 -8.99 -7.01 6.55
N SER A 40 -7.73 -7.37 6.48
CA SER A 40 -6.97 -7.53 5.25
C SER A 40 -5.70 -8.34 5.51
N VAL A 41 -5.12 -8.81 4.43
CA VAL A 41 -3.80 -9.46 4.41
C VAL A 41 -2.91 -8.67 3.48
N HIS A 42 -1.72 -8.30 3.93
CA HIS A 42 -0.73 -7.69 3.05
C HIS A 42 0.11 -8.76 2.36
N ASN A 43 0.26 -8.66 1.07
CA ASN A 43 1.07 -9.59 0.26
C ASN A 43 2.58 -9.35 0.55
N PHE A 44 3.39 -10.37 0.87
CA PHE A 44 3.13 -11.79 0.84
C PHE A 44 2.87 -12.35 2.23
N LEU A 45 1.81 -13.14 2.39
CA LEU A 45 1.53 -13.83 3.64
C LEU A 45 1.50 -15.36 3.41
N PRO A 46 2.26 -16.15 4.20
CA PRO A 46 3.34 -15.71 5.08
C PRO A 46 4.55 -15.17 4.31
N MET A 47 5.40 -14.42 4.99
CA MET A 47 6.67 -13.94 4.41
C MET A 47 7.48 -15.12 3.87
N PRO A 48 8.04 -15.01 2.64
CA PRO A 48 8.85 -16.08 2.05
C PRO A 48 10.04 -16.48 2.95
N VAL A 49 10.27 -17.79 3.09
CA VAL A 49 11.30 -18.32 4.01
C VAL A 49 12.72 -17.90 3.67
N GLU A 50 12.99 -17.62 2.39
CA GLU A 50 14.28 -17.16 1.90
C GLU A 50 14.53 -15.67 2.11
N VAL A 51 13.52 -14.91 2.53
CA VAL A 51 13.61 -13.46 2.79
C VAL A 51 13.99 -13.26 4.25
N LEU A 52 15.17 -12.73 4.49
CA LEU A 52 15.71 -12.53 5.84
C LEU A 52 15.19 -11.27 6.52
N THR A 53 14.98 -10.22 5.74
CA THR A 53 14.50 -8.92 6.22
C THR A 53 13.13 -8.67 5.62
N ASP A 54 12.22 -8.16 6.43
CA ASP A 54 10.89 -7.77 5.99
C ASP A 54 10.96 -6.84 4.77
N SER A 55 10.29 -7.28 3.69
CA SER A 55 10.26 -6.55 2.41
C SER A 55 9.05 -6.97 1.59
N PRO A 56 8.03 -6.11 1.46
CA PRO A 56 6.86 -6.39 0.63
C PRO A 56 7.22 -6.51 -0.86
N ASP A 57 8.33 -5.89 -1.29
CA ASP A 57 8.79 -5.84 -2.67
C ASP A 57 9.92 -6.85 -2.95
N CYS A 58 10.02 -7.95 -2.18
CA CYS A 58 11.05 -8.97 -2.38
C CYS A 58 10.95 -9.68 -3.74
N TYR A 59 9.73 -9.83 -4.25
CA TYR A 59 9.42 -10.29 -5.60
C TYR A 59 8.38 -9.37 -6.23
N GLU A 60 8.61 -8.97 -7.48
CA GLU A 60 7.75 -8.01 -8.18
C GLU A 60 7.27 -8.58 -9.52
N PHE A 61 6.02 -8.29 -9.88
CA PHE A 61 5.47 -8.61 -11.21
C PHE A 61 6.18 -7.84 -12.33
N THR A 62 6.84 -6.73 -12.00
CA THR A 62 7.65 -5.94 -12.94
C THR A 62 9.03 -6.55 -13.22
N SER A 63 9.49 -7.56 -12.47
CA SER A 63 10.84 -8.11 -12.61
C SER A 63 11.14 -8.56 -14.05
N HIS A 64 12.36 -8.31 -14.52
CA HIS A 64 12.85 -8.82 -15.79
C HIS A 64 13.07 -10.35 -15.77
N ARG A 65 13.24 -10.91 -14.57
CA ARG A 65 13.48 -12.36 -14.40
C ARG A 65 12.13 -13.07 -14.29
N ALA A 66 11.85 -13.99 -15.23
CA ALA A 66 10.63 -14.78 -15.18
C ALA A 66 10.44 -15.51 -13.84
N LYS A 67 11.51 -16.13 -13.31
CA LYS A 67 11.48 -16.82 -12.01
C LYS A 67 11.01 -15.95 -10.84
N ASP A 68 11.32 -14.64 -10.84
CA ASP A 68 10.87 -13.74 -9.77
C ASP A 68 9.38 -13.43 -9.93
N ARG A 69 8.90 -13.25 -11.17
CA ARG A 69 7.48 -13.07 -11.46
C ARG A 69 6.66 -14.31 -11.10
N ASP A 70 7.15 -15.50 -11.43
CA ASP A 70 6.53 -16.78 -11.07
C ASP A 70 6.47 -16.96 -9.54
N ARG A 71 7.48 -16.48 -8.81
CA ARG A 71 7.48 -16.46 -7.35
C ARG A 71 6.47 -15.47 -6.81
N ALA A 72 6.45 -14.23 -7.32
CA ALA A 72 5.47 -13.23 -6.95
C ALA A 72 4.04 -13.79 -7.12
N MET A 73 3.76 -14.44 -8.27
CA MET A 73 2.47 -15.07 -8.51
C MET A 73 2.14 -16.15 -7.47
N ARG A 74 2.98 -17.14 -7.29
CA ARG A 74 2.72 -18.25 -6.37
C ARG A 74 2.51 -17.76 -4.93
N LEU A 75 3.29 -16.79 -4.49
CA LEU A 75 3.15 -16.19 -3.17
C LEU A 75 1.87 -15.38 -3.04
N THR A 76 1.46 -14.67 -4.09
CA THR A 76 0.18 -13.95 -4.11
C THR A 76 -1.00 -14.91 -4.04
N LEU A 77 -0.97 -16.02 -4.79
CA LEU A 77 -2.01 -17.05 -4.68
C LEU A 77 -2.08 -17.63 -3.25
N SER A 78 -0.92 -17.88 -2.63
CA SER A 78 -0.86 -18.30 -1.23
C SER A 78 -1.46 -17.26 -0.27
N SER A 79 -1.18 -15.97 -0.47
CA SER A 79 -1.76 -14.90 0.35
C SER A 79 -3.29 -14.82 0.21
N ILE A 80 -3.82 -15.06 -0.99
CA ILE A 80 -5.26 -15.14 -1.25
C ILE A 80 -5.88 -16.34 -0.52
N ASP A 81 -5.24 -17.52 -0.56
CA ASP A 81 -5.70 -18.72 0.15
C ASP A 81 -5.69 -18.50 1.67
N TRP A 82 -4.70 -17.79 2.19
CA TRP A 82 -4.68 -17.41 3.59
C TRP A 82 -5.74 -16.38 3.95
N ALA A 83 -6.01 -15.41 3.09
CA ALA A 83 -7.09 -14.43 3.29
C ALA A 83 -8.45 -15.15 3.42
N GLU A 84 -8.77 -16.09 2.50
CA GLU A 84 -9.97 -16.93 2.60
C GLU A 84 -10.03 -17.68 3.94
N LYS A 85 -8.97 -18.41 4.30
CA LYS A 85 -8.88 -19.19 5.56
C LYS A 85 -9.07 -18.32 6.81
N LEU A 86 -8.59 -17.08 6.76
CA LEU A 86 -8.69 -16.12 7.86
C LEU A 86 -9.99 -15.33 7.85
N GLY A 87 -10.80 -15.43 6.78
CA GLY A 87 -12.01 -14.64 6.59
C GLY A 87 -11.72 -13.16 6.30
N ALA A 88 -10.53 -12.87 5.78
CA ALA A 88 -10.14 -11.53 5.36
C ALA A 88 -10.72 -11.21 3.97
N PRO A 89 -11.47 -10.13 3.79
CA PRO A 89 -12.08 -9.79 2.50
C PRO A 89 -11.10 -9.22 1.48
N PHE A 90 -9.91 -8.79 1.91
CA PHE A 90 -8.97 -8.09 1.05
C PHE A 90 -7.55 -8.65 1.16
N VAL A 91 -6.83 -8.64 0.01
CA VAL A 91 -5.37 -8.78 -0.05
C VAL A 91 -4.79 -7.52 -0.66
N VAL A 92 -3.93 -6.83 0.07
CA VAL A 92 -3.21 -5.64 -0.41
C VAL A 92 -2.02 -6.10 -1.24
N VAL A 93 -1.84 -5.53 -2.43
CA VAL A 93 -0.85 -5.96 -3.41
C VAL A 93 -0.02 -4.80 -3.94
N HIS A 94 1.30 -4.92 -3.79
CA HIS A 94 2.26 -4.14 -4.55
C HIS A 94 2.52 -4.83 -5.90
N THR A 95 2.42 -4.09 -6.97
CA THR A 95 2.63 -4.66 -8.30
C THR A 95 4.07 -4.57 -8.78
N GLY A 96 4.86 -3.68 -8.18
CA GLY A 96 6.27 -3.50 -8.45
C GLY A 96 6.62 -2.15 -9.08
N ARG A 97 7.87 -2.03 -9.52
CA ARG A 97 8.43 -0.76 -10.02
C ARG A 97 9.36 -0.97 -11.22
N ILE A 98 9.67 0.12 -11.90
CA ILE A 98 10.65 0.17 -13.00
C ILE A 98 12.05 0.26 -12.40
N ARG A 99 12.65 -0.88 -12.05
CA ARG A 99 13.95 -0.95 -11.33
C ARG A 99 15.13 -0.37 -12.11
N SER A 100 15.05 -0.24 -13.44
CA SER A 100 16.08 0.40 -14.26
C SER A 100 16.12 1.91 -14.14
N LEU A 101 15.13 2.52 -13.49
CA LEU A 101 15.03 3.96 -13.29
C LEU A 101 15.32 4.32 -11.82
N ASN A 102 15.90 5.51 -11.63
CA ASN A 102 16.07 6.14 -10.32
C ASN A 102 15.60 7.59 -10.44
N LEU A 103 14.30 7.79 -10.25
CA LEU A 103 13.64 9.06 -10.50
C LEU A 103 13.34 9.80 -9.19
N THR A 104 12.87 9.08 -8.19
CA THR A 104 12.39 9.64 -6.92
C THR A 104 13.53 10.11 -6.01
N ALA A 105 14.58 9.29 -5.84
CA ALA A 105 15.66 9.61 -4.90
C ALA A 105 16.40 10.91 -5.23
N PRO A 106 16.73 11.25 -6.51
CA PRO A 106 17.30 12.54 -6.83
C PRO A 106 16.38 13.73 -6.52
N LEU A 107 15.07 13.60 -6.71
CA LEU A 107 14.09 14.63 -6.38
C LEU A 107 13.99 14.83 -4.86
N ARG A 108 13.92 13.75 -4.07
CA ARG A 108 13.97 13.81 -2.60
C ARG A 108 15.20 14.58 -2.11
N LYS A 109 16.37 14.23 -2.62
CA LYS A 109 17.62 14.91 -2.25
C LYS A 109 17.58 16.41 -2.55
N MET A 110 16.98 16.82 -3.66
CA MET A 110 16.84 18.25 -3.99
C MET A 110 15.87 18.98 -3.05
N VAL A 111 14.78 18.34 -2.64
CA VAL A 111 13.84 18.89 -1.65
C VAL A 111 14.51 19.06 -0.28
N GLU A 112 15.26 18.05 0.18
CA GLU A 112 16.07 18.12 1.41
C GLU A 112 17.10 19.27 1.39
N GLN A 113 17.54 19.67 0.20
CA GLN A 113 18.43 20.83 -0.02
C GLN A 113 17.66 22.16 -0.18
N GLY A 114 16.33 22.19 0.00
CA GLY A 114 15.49 23.37 -0.16
C GLY A 114 15.31 23.83 -1.62
N LYS A 115 15.57 22.96 -2.61
CA LYS A 115 15.58 23.31 -4.05
C LYS A 115 14.24 23.06 -4.77
N ILE A 116 13.18 22.75 -4.07
CA ILE A 116 11.88 22.37 -4.69
C ILE A 116 11.33 23.41 -5.69
N TYR A 117 11.60 24.71 -5.47
CA TYR A 117 11.16 25.79 -6.36
C TYR A 117 12.22 26.21 -7.39
N SER A 118 13.35 25.49 -7.48
CA SER A 118 14.41 25.82 -8.42
C SER A 118 14.09 25.37 -9.84
N ARG A 119 14.64 26.08 -10.83
CA ARG A 119 14.55 25.67 -12.25
C ARG A 119 15.17 24.28 -12.47
N GLU A 120 16.22 23.97 -11.71
CA GLU A 120 16.90 22.68 -11.76
C GLU A 120 15.97 21.54 -11.31
N PHE A 121 15.21 21.74 -10.21
CA PHE A 121 14.22 20.78 -9.75
C PHE A 121 13.11 20.55 -10.79
N ILE A 122 12.56 21.62 -11.36
CA ILE A 122 11.52 21.52 -12.40
C ILE A 122 12.05 20.75 -13.59
N LYS A 123 13.25 21.06 -14.06
CA LYS A 123 13.90 20.34 -15.18
C LYS A 123 14.04 18.86 -14.84
N ARG A 124 14.59 18.53 -13.66
CA ARG A 124 14.78 17.15 -13.23
C ARG A 124 13.47 16.37 -13.13
N LYS A 125 12.41 17.02 -12.64
CA LYS A 125 11.06 16.43 -12.56
C LYS A 125 10.50 16.13 -13.95
N LEU A 126 10.60 17.04 -14.90
CA LEU A 126 10.19 16.81 -16.29
C LEU A 126 10.96 15.67 -16.95
N GLU A 127 12.27 15.62 -16.77
CA GLU A 127 13.12 14.51 -17.26
C GLU A 127 12.66 13.16 -16.66
N ALA A 128 12.33 13.14 -15.36
CA ALA A 128 11.82 11.95 -14.68
C ALA A 128 10.49 11.47 -15.29
N VAL A 129 9.54 12.38 -15.53
CA VAL A 129 8.26 12.07 -16.17
C VAL A 129 8.48 11.48 -17.56
N GLN A 130 9.28 12.16 -18.38
CA GLN A 130 9.56 11.71 -19.75
C GLN A 130 10.27 10.34 -19.80
N ALA A 131 11.23 10.11 -18.91
CA ALA A 131 11.96 8.85 -18.85
C ALA A 131 11.02 7.68 -18.48
N ARG A 132 10.10 7.92 -17.52
CA ARG A 132 9.13 6.92 -17.10
C ARG A 132 8.11 6.60 -18.18
N GLU A 133 7.50 7.61 -18.81
CA GLU A 133 6.46 7.43 -19.84
C GLU A 133 6.94 6.59 -21.03
N LYS A 134 8.22 6.65 -21.38
CA LYS A 134 8.80 5.87 -22.50
C LYS A 134 8.72 4.35 -22.28
N VAL A 135 8.65 3.89 -21.04
CA VAL A 135 8.76 2.46 -20.73
C VAL A 135 7.61 1.90 -19.89
N ALA A 136 6.77 2.76 -19.34
CA ALA A 136 5.73 2.38 -18.37
C ALA A 136 4.77 1.31 -18.91
N GLU A 137 4.32 1.43 -20.16
CA GLU A 137 3.36 0.48 -20.75
C GLU A 137 3.92 -0.94 -20.86
N ILE A 138 5.22 -1.11 -21.07
CA ILE A 138 5.88 -2.43 -21.10
C ILE A 138 5.73 -3.13 -19.76
N TYR A 139 5.87 -2.38 -18.65
CA TYR A 139 5.73 -2.92 -17.31
C TYR A 139 4.27 -3.12 -16.93
N THR A 140 3.38 -2.20 -17.35
CA THR A 140 1.93 -2.32 -17.17
C THR A 140 1.40 -3.59 -17.84
N ALA A 141 1.75 -3.84 -19.10
CA ALA A 141 1.35 -5.04 -19.82
C ALA A 141 1.82 -6.32 -19.11
N ARG A 142 3.07 -6.32 -18.63
CA ARG A 142 3.66 -7.43 -17.87
C ARG A 142 2.93 -7.72 -16.57
N ILE A 143 2.56 -6.69 -15.81
CA ILE A 143 1.80 -6.85 -14.57
C ILE A 143 0.41 -7.44 -14.87
N LEU A 144 -0.28 -6.93 -15.88
CA LEU A 144 -1.63 -7.37 -16.21
C LEU A 144 -1.68 -8.82 -16.71
N GLU A 145 -0.63 -9.31 -17.36
CA GLU A 145 -0.49 -10.72 -17.75
C GLU A 145 -0.60 -11.65 -16.53
N PHE A 146 0.01 -11.28 -15.41
CA PHE A 146 0.00 -12.08 -14.17
C PHE A 146 -1.22 -11.78 -13.28
N LEU A 147 -1.60 -10.53 -13.14
CA LEU A 147 -2.72 -10.16 -12.25
C LEU A 147 -4.05 -10.78 -12.67
N GLY A 148 -4.29 -11.01 -13.94
CA GLY A 148 -5.51 -11.66 -14.40
C GLY A 148 -5.76 -13.02 -13.75
N GLU A 149 -4.70 -13.85 -13.60
CA GLU A 149 -4.78 -15.13 -12.89
C GLU A 149 -5.03 -14.95 -11.39
N ALA A 150 -4.32 -14.03 -10.75
CA ALA A 150 -4.50 -13.73 -9.31
C ALA A 150 -5.92 -13.22 -9.02
N VAL A 151 -6.47 -12.36 -9.89
CA VAL A 151 -7.84 -11.83 -9.79
C VAL A 151 -8.87 -12.95 -9.92
N ALA A 152 -8.70 -13.83 -10.91
CA ALA A 152 -9.59 -14.99 -11.07
C ALA A 152 -9.53 -15.96 -9.88
N HIS A 153 -8.36 -16.14 -9.28
CA HIS A 153 -8.18 -16.95 -8.08
C HIS A 153 -8.85 -16.31 -6.86
N ALA A 154 -8.67 -14.99 -6.66
CA ALA A 154 -9.31 -14.23 -5.59
C ALA A 154 -10.84 -14.29 -5.69
N GLY A 155 -11.39 -14.15 -6.90
CA GLY A 155 -12.83 -14.25 -7.14
C GLY A 155 -13.42 -15.60 -6.73
N LYS A 156 -12.71 -16.71 -6.99
CA LYS A 156 -13.15 -18.06 -6.57
C LYS A 156 -13.21 -18.21 -5.04
N ARG A 157 -12.52 -17.36 -4.29
CA ARG A 157 -12.42 -17.39 -2.82
C ARG A 157 -13.18 -16.27 -2.12
N GLY A 158 -13.90 -15.45 -2.88
CA GLY A 158 -14.64 -14.31 -2.33
C GLY A 158 -13.74 -13.21 -1.77
N VAL A 159 -12.48 -13.14 -2.21
CA VAL A 159 -11.49 -12.15 -1.80
C VAL A 159 -11.32 -11.10 -2.90
N LYS A 160 -11.01 -9.86 -2.54
CA LYS A 160 -10.66 -8.78 -3.48
C LYS A 160 -9.19 -8.39 -3.34
N LEU A 161 -8.55 -8.08 -4.47
CA LEU A 161 -7.20 -7.52 -4.49
C LEU A 161 -7.26 -5.99 -4.44
N GLY A 162 -6.65 -5.40 -3.43
CA GLY A 162 -6.42 -3.96 -3.31
C GLY A 162 -5.07 -3.59 -3.91
N ILE A 163 -5.07 -2.90 -5.05
CA ILE A 163 -3.82 -2.45 -5.68
C ILE A 163 -3.41 -1.14 -5.04
N GLU A 164 -2.25 -1.16 -4.38
CA GLU A 164 -1.79 -0.06 -3.56
C GLU A 164 -0.91 0.93 -4.34
N ASN A 165 -1.08 2.24 -4.07
CA ASN A 165 -0.14 3.27 -4.52
C ASN A 165 1.12 3.27 -3.65
N ARG A 166 2.28 3.45 -4.31
CA ARG A 166 3.59 3.44 -3.66
C ARG A 166 4.21 4.83 -3.60
N GLU A 167 5.15 5.03 -2.69
CA GLU A 167 5.88 6.29 -2.48
C GLU A 167 6.88 6.63 -3.60
N TYR A 168 7.19 5.67 -4.48
CA TYR A 168 8.13 5.87 -5.59
C TYR A 168 7.40 6.26 -6.87
N TYR A 169 7.95 7.22 -7.61
CA TYR A 169 7.45 7.56 -8.94
C TYR A 169 7.74 6.46 -9.98
N GLU A 170 8.71 5.61 -9.71
CA GLU A 170 9.02 4.40 -10.48
C GLU A 170 7.98 3.29 -10.33
N ALA A 171 7.08 3.37 -9.36
CA ALA A 171 6.03 2.38 -9.16
C ALA A 171 5.08 2.29 -10.38
N VAL A 172 4.57 1.09 -10.64
CA VAL A 172 3.61 0.83 -11.69
C VAL A 172 2.39 0.12 -11.07
N PRO A 173 1.19 0.64 -11.24
CA PRO A 173 0.84 1.90 -11.92
C PRO A 173 1.24 3.14 -11.11
N SER A 174 1.47 4.26 -11.82
CA SER A 174 1.47 5.59 -11.19
C SER A 174 0.05 6.08 -10.98
N GLU A 175 -0.13 7.16 -10.19
CA GLU A 175 -1.45 7.76 -9.95
C GLU A 175 -2.17 8.18 -11.23
N ARG A 176 -1.42 8.59 -12.24
CA ARG A 176 -1.98 8.92 -13.55
C ARG A 176 -2.51 7.69 -14.29
N GLU A 177 -1.86 6.55 -14.12
CA GLU A 177 -2.19 5.30 -14.81
C GLU A 177 -3.25 4.46 -14.09
N PHE A 178 -3.45 4.64 -12.77
CA PHE A 178 -4.36 3.84 -11.97
C PHE A 178 -5.77 3.70 -12.56
N PRO A 179 -6.42 4.76 -13.07
CA PRO A 179 -7.77 4.63 -13.63
C PRO A 179 -7.82 3.63 -14.79
N ASP A 180 -6.93 3.78 -15.77
CA ASP A 180 -6.87 2.92 -16.96
C ASP A 180 -6.39 1.51 -16.59
N PHE A 181 -5.44 1.40 -15.66
CA PHE A 181 -4.97 0.12 -15.16
C PHE A 181 -6.10 -0.70 -14.52
N LEU A 182 -6.89 -0.09 -13.63
CA LEU A 182 -7.99 -0.77 -12.97
C LEU A 182 -9.19 -1.04 -13.90
N GLN A 183 -9.36 -0.30 -15.00
CA GLN A 183 -10.36 -0.63 -16.02
C GLN A 183 -10.04 -1.93 -16.76
N ARG A 184 -8.78 -2.33 -16.80
CA ARG A 184 -8.30 -3.58 -17.45
C ARG A 184 -8.44 -4.80 -16.54
N LEU A 185 -8.91 -4.64 -15.30
CA LEU A 185 -9.09 -5.69 -14.30
C LEU A 185 -10.57 -5.80 -13.89
N ASP A 186 -10.99 -7.00 -13.52
CA ASP A 186 -12.36 -7.25 -13.03
C ASP A 186 -12.66 -6.44 -11.76
N ALA A 187 -13.59 -5.50 -11.87
CA ALA A 187 -13.99 -4.62 -10.79
C ALA A 187 -14.69 -5.35 -9.62
N ALA A 188 -15.25 -6.54 -9.86
CA ALA A 188 -15.86 -7.33 -8.80
C ALA A 188 -14.81 -7.83 -7.81
N HIS A 189 -13.58 -8.09 -8.28
CA HIS A 189 -12.51 -8.73 -7.52
C HIS A 189 -11.25 -7.89 -7.39
N THR A 190 -11.25 -6.63 -7.86
CA THR A 190 -10.14 -5.67 -7.70
C THR A 190 -10.63 -4.30 -7.34
N GLY A 191 -9.78 -3.56 -6.63
CA GLY A 191 -10.01 -2.16 -6.32
C GLY A 191 -8.70 -1.43 -6.06
N TYR A 192 -8.83 -0.13 -5.81
CA TYR A 192 -7.75 0.73 -5.38
C TYR A 192 -7.56 0.62 -3.87
N TRP A 193 -6.32 0.52 -3.43
CA TRP A 193 -5.94 0.66 -2.02
C TRP A 193 -5.11 1.92 -1.88
N HIS A 194 -5.58 2.86 -1.05
CA HIS A 194 -4.94 4.16 -0.92
C HIS A 194 -4.04 4.21 0.31
N ASP A 195 -2.75 4.35 0.09
CA ASP A 195 -1.82 4.69 1.16
C ASP A 195 -1.63 6.22 1.22
N PHE A 196 -2.02 6.79 2.37
CA PHE A 196 -2.01 8.25 2.59
C PHE A 196 -0.60 8.82 2.65
N GLY A 197 0.32 8.14 3.32
CA GLY A 197 1.70 8.62 3.43
C GLY A 197 2.46 8.52 2.12
N HIS A 198 2.26 7.44 1.37
CA HIS A 198 2.86 7.29 0.04
C HIS A 198 2.38 8.37 -0.93
N ALA A 199 1.08 8.68 -0.91
CA ALA A 199 0.53 9.76 -1.72
C ALA A 199 1.05 11.13 -1.26
N GLN A 200 1.14 11.36 0.07
CA GLN A 200 1.66 12.60 0.62
C GLN A 200 3.13 12.84 0.23
N ILE A 201 3.97 11.81 0.25
CA ILE A 201 5.36 11.92 -0.23
C ILE A 201 5.41 12.40 -1.68
N LYS A 202 4.59 11.86 -2.57
CA LYS A 202 4.56 12.29 -3.97
C LYS A 202 3.94 13.68 -4.15
N HIS A 203 2.98 14.05 -3.30
CA HIS A 203 2.47 15.41 -3.22
C HIS A 203 3.57 16.40 -2.85
N ASN A 204 4.37 16.08 -1.82
CA ASN A 204 5.51 16.90 -1.37
C ASN A 204 6.60 17.05 -2.44
N LEU A 205 6.70 16.09 -3.36
CA LEU A 205 7.57 16.19 -4.56
C LEU A 205 6.90 16.96 -5.71
N GLY A 206 5.65 17.40 -5.56
CA GLY A 206 4.87 18.04 -6.61
C GLY A 206 4.63 17.14 -7.82
N LEU A 207 4.60 15.83 -7.63
CA LEU A 207 4.33 14.83 -8.67
C LEU A 207 2.85 14.57 -8.85
N ILE A 208 2.06 14.74 -7.79
CA ILE A 208 0.60 14.58 -7.78
C ILE A 208 -0.07 15.70 -6.96
N ASP A 209 -1.36 15.89 -7.20
CA ASP A 209 -2.27 16.51 -6.24
C ASP A 209 -2.96 15.37 -5.45
N HIS A 210 -2.73 15.32 -4.13
CA HIS A 210 -3.19 14.23 -3.29
C HIS A 210 -4.72 14.14 -3.24
N ALA A 211 -5.39 15.28 -3.00
CA ALA A 211 -6.84 15.31 -2.90
C ALA A 211 -7.51 14.98 -4.25
N GLN A 212 -7.05 15.57 -5.34
CA GLN A 212 -7.56 15.31 -6.68
C GLN A 212 -7.39 13.83 -7.07
N HIS A 213 -6.24 13.23 -6.72
CA HIS A 213 -6.02 11.81 -6.99
C HIS A 213 -6.99 10.93 -6.20
N LEU A 214 -7.14 11.18 -4.90
CA LEU A 214 -8.04 10.41 -4.04
C LEU A 214 -9.50 10.52 -4.51
N GLU A 215 -9.97 11.73 -4.81
CA GLU A 215 -11.31 11.97 -5.36
C GLU A 215 -11.55 11.18 -6.65
N LYS A 216 -10.58 11.22 -7.57
CA LYS A 216 -10.65 10.45 -8.83
C LYS A 216 -10.73 8.94 -8.60
N MET A 217 -10.07 8.43 -7.58
CA MET A 217 -10.00 7.00 -7.26
C MET A 217 -11.12 6.51 -6.33
N ALA A 218 -11.87 7.42 -5.68
CA ALA A 218 -12.94 7.08 -4.74
C ALA A 218 -13.95 6.04 -5.26
N PRO A 219 -14.39 6.05 -6.53
CA PRO A 219 -15.31 5.04 -7.06
C PRO A 219 -14.75 3.61 -7.10
N ARG A 220 -13.44 3.45 -7.06
CA ARG A 220 -12.74 2.15 -7.09
C ARG A 220 -12.02 1.83 -5.78
N LEU A 221 -12.11 2.74 -4.80
CA LEU A 221 -11.44 2.60 -3.50
C LEU A 221 -12.13 1.54 -2.64
N ILE A 222 -11.37 0.54 -2.18
CA ILE A 222 -11.88 -0.54 -1.32
C ILE A 222 -11.24 -0.54 0.07
N GLY A 223 -10.09 0.09 0.24
CA GLY A 223 -9.40 0.22 1.52
C GLY A 223 -8.28 1.22 1.47
N CYS A 224 -7.75 1.56 2.64
CA CYS A 224 -6.65 2.51 2.77
C CYS A 224 -5.77 2.20 3.98
N HIS A 225 -4.49 2.56 3.86
CA HIS A 225 -3.53 2.67 4.95
C HIS A 225 -3.48 4.11 5.45
N ILE A 226 -3.71 4.27 6.75
CA ILE A 226 -3.70 5.56 7.41
C ILE A 226 -2.43 5.68 8.24
N HIS A 227 -1.57 6.57 7.84
CA HIS A 227 -0.44 7.06 8.61
C HIS A 227 -0.06 8.46 8.12
N ASP A 228 0.66 9.18 8.95
CA ASP A 228 1.08 10.53 8.62
C ASP A 228 2.49 10.55 8.03
N THR A 229 2.80 11.67 7.37
CA THR A 229 4.12 11.95 6.80
C THR A 229 4.69 13.22 7.44
N ARG A 230 5.79 13.06 8.19
CA ARG A 230 6.56 14.20 8.70
C ARG A 230 7.53 14.69 7.63
N PRO A 231 7.65 16.02 7.47
CA PRO A 231 8.54 16.59 6.47
C PRO A 231 9.99 16.11 6.61
N PRO A 232 10.71 15.93 5.49
CA PRO A 232 10.16 16.01 4.14
C PRO A 232 9.50 14.70 3.65
N PHE A 233 9.86 13.51 4.19
CA PHE A 233 9.48 12.21 3.61
C PHE A 233 9.40 11.08 4.63
N ARG A 234 9.30 11.37 5.93
CA ARG A 234 9.17 10.35 6.97
C ARG A 234 7.71 9.93 7.11
N ASP A 235 7.36 8.82 6.51
CA ASP A 235 6.06 8.15 6.56
C ASP A 235 5.90 7.23 7.79
N HIS A 236 4.78 6.50 7.83
CA HIS A 236 4.40 5.59 8.92
C HIS A 236 4.44 6.25 10.31
N CYS A 237 4.24 7.57 10.35
CA CYS A 237 4.06 8.31 11.58
C CYS A 237 2.61 8.24 12.08
N PRO A 238 2.36 8.35 13.40
CA PRO A 238 0.99 8.44 13.89
C PRO A 238 0.20 9.59 13.22
N PRO A 239 -1.08 9.38 12.88
CA PRO A 239 -1.94 10.44 12.36
C PRO A 239 -1.89 11.70 13.21
N PHE A 240 -2.00 12.87 12.56
CA PHE A 240 -1.95 14.21 13.16
C PHE A 240 -0.59 14.63 13.75
N THR A 241 0.48 13.93 13.39
CA THR A 241 1.86 14.28 13.82
C THR A 241 2.74 14.79 12.69
N GLY A 242 2.24 14.84 11.47
CA GLY A 242 2.90 15.30 10.25
C GLY A 242 2.09 16.37 9.52
N GLU A 243 2.07 16.29 8.20
CA GLU A 243 1.46 17.30 7.33
C GLU A 243 0.37 16.75 6.40
N THR A 244 0.00 15.47 6.56
CA THR A 244 -1.09 14.88 5.77
C THR A 244 -2.42 15.57 6.13
N PRO A 245 -3.11 16.21 5.18
CA PRO A 245 -4.30 17.01 5.46
C PRO A 245 -5.56 16.13 5.62
N PHE A 246 -5.60 15.31 6.68
CA PHE A 246 -6.69 14.35 6.92
C PHE A 246 -8.07 14.98 6.91
N ASP A 247 -8.23 16.22 7.44
CA ASP A 247 -9.51 16.91 7.47
C ASP A 247 -10.08 17.19 6.06
N GLN A 248 -9.22 17.27 5.03
CA GLN A 248 -9.61 17.43 3.63
C GLN A 248 -9.77 16.08 2.91
N LEU A 249 -8.98 15.08 3.27
CA LEU A 249 -8.88 13.83 2.53
C LEU A 249 -9.89 12.78 3.03
N VAL A 250 -10.08 12.66 4.34
CA VAL A 250 -10.97 11.63 4.92
C VAL A 250 -12.43 11.76 4.44
N PRO A 251 -12.99 12.96 4.26
CA PRO A 251 -14.33 13.12 3.71
C PRO A 251 -14.51 12.59 2.27
N LEU A 252 -13.41 12.36 1.54
CA LEU A 252 -13.43 11.78 0.19
C LEU A 252 -13.55 10.25 0.19
N LEU A 253 -13.35 9.61 1.35
CA LEU A 253 -13.42 8.15 1.46
C LEU A 253 -14.87 7.65 1.35
N PRO A 254 -15.12 6.57 0.58
CA PRO A 254 -16.43 5.90 0.59
C PRO A 254 -16.74 5.34 1.98
N GLN A 255 -18.02 5.34 2.36
CA GLN A 255 -18.49 4.82 3.67
C GLN A 255 -18.07 3.38 3.98
N LYS A 256 -17.90 2.55 2.96
CA LYS A 256 -17.52 1.13 3.09
C LYS A 256 -16.03 0.88 2.86
N CYS A 257 -15.20 1.91 2.90
CA CYS A 257 -13.76 1.77 2.76
C CYS A 257 -13.16 1.10 4.01
N ALA A 258 -12.38 0.05 3.82
CA ALA A 258 -11.59 -0.53 4.91
C ALA A 258 -10.50 0.47 5.32
N THR A 259 -10.37 0.74 6.63
CA THR A 259 -9.40 1.69 7.16
C THR A 259 -8.44 0.97 8.09
N VAL A 260 -7.16 0.95 7.74
CA VAL A 260 -6.09 0.30 8.49
C VAL A 260 -5.09 1.36 8.95
N LEU A 261 -4.80 1.39 10.24
CA LEU A 261 -3.73 2.22 10.79
C LEU A 261 -2.40 1.49 10.62
N GLU A 262 -1.56 1.96 9.70
CA GLU A 262 -0.25 1.37 9.41
C GLU A 262 0.86 2.27 9.94
N MET A 263 1.26 2.03 11.18
CA MET A 263 2.28 2.82 11.84
C MET A 263 3.60 2.05 11.96
N SER A 264 4.70 2.79 12.06
CA SER A 264 6.02 2.21 12.27
C SER A 264 6.01 1.26 13.50
N PRO A 265 6.65 0.09 13.42
CA PRO A 265 6.81 -0.82 14.57
C PRO A 265 7.52 -0.19 15.79
N ARG A 266 8.12 0.99 15.59
CA ARG A 266 8.78 1.77 16.66
C ARG A 266 7.87 2.80 17.31
N THR A 267 6.58 2.84 16.93
CA THR A 267 5.61 3.77 17.51
C THR A 267 5.25 3.32 18.92
N GLU A 268 5.36 4.23 19.86
CA GLU A 268 5.00 3.94 21.25
C GLU A 268 3.49 3.74 21.43
N ALA A 269 3.08 2.84 22.30
CA ALA A 269 1.67 2.52 22.55
C ALA A 269 0.84 3.77 22.92
N ALA A 270 1.42 4.69 23.71
CA ALA A 270 0.77 5.94 24.08
C ALA A 270 0.46 6.83 22.86
N ASP A 271 1.34 6.88 21.87
CA ASP A 271 1.15 7.64 20.63
C ASP A 271 0.06 7.00 19.77
N ILE A 272 -0.01 5.66 19.74
CA ILE A 272 -1.08 4.93 19.04
C ILE A 272 -2.43 5.28 19.66
N VAL A 273 -2.58 5.16 20.98
CA VAL A 273 -3.83 5.45 21.69
C VAL A 273 -4.27 6.90 21.47
N LYS A 274 -3.32 7.84 21.53
CA LYS A 274 -3.59 9.26 21.27
C LYS A 274 -4.10 9.48 19.85
N ALA A 275 -3.43 8.93 18.85
CA ALA A 275 -3.82 9.07 17.44
C ALA A 275 -5.20 8.46 17.17
N VAL A 276 -5.49 7.28 17.73
CA VAL A 276 -6.81 6.62 17.63
C VAL A 276 -7.90 7.46 18.28
N SER A 277 -7.65 8.00 19.48
CA SER A 277 -8.60 8.86 20.17
C SER A 277 -8.93 10.11 19.36
N GLU A 278 -7.91 10.79 18.83
CA GLU A 278 -8.08 11.98 17.99
C GLU A 278 -8.82 11.64 16.67
N TRP A 279 -8.49 10.51 16.05
CA TRP A 279 -9.18 10.03 14.86
C TRP A 279 -10.69 9.83 15.11
N HIS A 280 -11.05 9.19 16.22
CA HIS A 280 -12.46 8.98 16.56
C HIS A 280 -13.20 10.29 16.88
N GLN A 281 -12.54 11.26 17.50
CA GLN A 281 -13.13 12.56 17.77
C GLN A 281 -13.43 13.35 16.49
N LYS A 282 -12.59 13.21 15.46
CA LYS A 282 -12.71 13.96 14.20
C LYS A 282 -13.62 13.30 13.17
N PHE A 283 -13.59 11.94 13.08
CA PHE A 283 -14.16 11.24 11.93
C PHE A 283 -15.17 10.13 12.27
N LYS A 284 -15.47 9.91 13.53
CA LYS A 284 -16.55 9.01 13.99
C LYS A 284 -17.56 9.76 14.86
#